data_6cb3039ea98d87ea9b0afeb549d7a579
#
_entry.id   6cb3039ea98d87ea9b0afeb549d7a579
#
_cell.length_a   1.000
_cell.length_b   1.000
_cell.length_c   1.000
_cell.angle_alpha   90.00
_cell.angle_beta   90.00
_cell.angle_gamma   90.00
#
_symmetry.space_group_name_H-M   'P 1'
#
loop_
_entity.id
_entity.type
_entity.pdbx_description
1 polymer ?
#
loop_
_entity_poly.entity_id
_entity_poly.type
_entity_poly.pdbx_seq_one_letter_code
_entity_poly.pdbx_strand_id
1 'polypeptide(L)'
;EWLVVLAGWLLLSWLLPLLLIDLDYLWLPEPLCRVGLLLGLGMTAIIGFQQGEAVGRALLFHHLLAAGVALVGFEGVSALAERLIGKPALGLGDAKLAALLGAWLGLTGLGITVVLAVFGGAVVGSIGRLSGRLGRHQPFPFGPFLAAGGAAVWLWGHDFWLPLLGLVGPTP
;
A
#
# COMPACT_ATOMS: atom_id res chain seq x y z
N GLU A 1 2.69 17.98 -15.31
CA GLU A 1 1.35 17.71 -14.72
C GLU A 1 0.65 16.52 -15.38
N TRP A 2 0.59 16.44 -16.72
CA TRP A 2 -0.08 15.33 -17.41
C TRP A 2 0.49 13.93 -17.10
N LEU A 3 1.81 13.82 -16.85
CA LEU A 3 2.44 12.55 -16.44
C LEU A 3 1.97 12.06 -15.08
N VAL A 4 1.72 12.97 -14.13
CA VAL A 4 1.19 12.61 -12.81
C VAL A 4 -0.24 12.08 -12.95
N VAL A 5 -1.04 12.70 -13.83
CA VAL A 5 -2.39 12.23 -14.14
C VAL A 5 -2.34 10.84 -14.78
N LEU A 6 -1.47 10.62 -15.77
CA LEU A 6 -1.29 9.30 -16.38
C LEU A 6 -0.82 8.25 -15.36
N ALA A 7 0.12 8.60 -14.50
CA ALA A 7 0.58 7.74 -13.43
C ALA A 7 -0.57 7.35 -12.49
N GLY A 8 -1.43 8.30 -12.13
CA GLY A 8 -2.62 8.04 -11.31
C GLY A 8 -3.61 7.11 -11.99
N TRP A 9 -3.93 7.34 -13.26
CA TRP A 9 -4.77 6.44 -14.04
C TRP A 9 -4.20 5.03 -14.11
N LEU A 10 -2.90 4.90 -14.34
CA LEU A 10 -2.20 3.62 -14.41
C LEU A 10 -2.24 2.91 -13.04
N LEU A 11 -1.94 3.62 -11.94
CA LEU A 11 -1.98 3.07 -10.59
C LEU A 11 -3.39 2.59 -10.24
N LEU A 12 -4.41 3.44 -10.39
CA LEU A 12 -5.79 3.11 -10.02
C LEU A 12 -6.34 1.95 -10.85
N SER A 13 -6.06 1.94 -12.17
CA SER A 13 -6.44 0.84 -13.04
C SER A 13 -5.75 -0.48 -12.67
N TRP A 14 -4.52 -0.39 -12.12
CA TRP A 14 -3.76 -1.56 -11.69
C TRP A 14 -4.20 -2.08 -10.33
N LEU A 15 -4.56 -1.18 -9.40
CA LEU A 15 -5.04 -1.55 -8.07
C LEU A 15 -6.43 -2.19 -8.11
N LEU A 16 -7.29 -1.80 -9.04
CA LEU A 16 -8.66 -2.31 -9.13
C LEU A 16 -8.73 -3.84 -9.30
N PRO A 17 -8.08 -4.48 -10.28
CA PRO A 17 -8.09 -5.92 -10.39
C PRO A 17 -7.44 -6.63 -9.20
N LEU A 18 -6.36 -6.09 -8.61
CA LEU A 18 -5.74 -6.66 -7.42
C LEU A 18 -6.71 -6.65 -6.23
N LEU A 19 -7.44 -5.56 -6.03
CA LEU A 19 -8.46 -5.43 -5.00
C LEU A 19 -9.58 -6.45 -5.21
N LEU A 20 -10.10 -6.59 -6.42
CA LEU A 20 -11.21 -7.51 -6.73
C LEU A 20 -10.78 -8.97 -6.57
N ILE A 21 -9.59 -9.32 -7.06
CA ILE A 21 -9.07 -10.70 -6.93
C ILE A 21 -8.88 -11.06 -5.46
N ASP A 22 -8.35 -10.14 -4.63
CA ASP A 22 -8.15 -10.43 -3.22
C ASP A 22 -9.48 -10.53 -2.45
N LEU A 23 -10.49 -9.75 -2.82
CA LEU A 23 -11.84 -9.88 -2.25
C LEU A 23 -12.48 -11.23 -2.57
N ASP A 24 -12.32 -11.73 -3.79
CA ASP A 24 -12.99 -12.95 -4.24
C ASP A 24 -12.21 -14.22 -3.85
N TYR A 25 -10.89 -14.18 -3.93
CA TYR A 25 -10.04 -15.38 -3.82
C TYR A 25 -9.09 -15.37 -2.62
N LEU A 26 -8.98 -14.26 -1.88
CA LEU A 26 -8.02 -14.09 -0.76
C LEU A 26 -6.58 -14.38 -1.20
N TRP A 27 -6.27 -14.03 -2.42
CA TRP A 27 -4.97 -14.30 -3.04
C TRP A 27 -4.58 -13.18 -4.02
N LEU A 28 -3.34 -12.72 -3.91
CA LEU A 28 -2.78 -11.68 -4.79
C LEU A 28 -1.82 -12.31 -5.80
N PRO A 29 -2.08 -12.17 -7.11
CA PRO A 29 -1.21 -12.71 -8.15
C PRO A 29 0.16 -12.06 -8.13
N GLU A 30 1.20 -12.85 -7.88
CA GLU A 30 2.59 -12.35 -7.84
C GLU A 30 3.01 -11.61 -9.12
N PRO A 31 2.70 -12.09 -10.34
CA PRO A 31 3.06 -11.37 -11.55
C PRO A 31 2.48 -9.95 -11.61
N LEU A 32 1.23 -9.76 -11.16
CA LEU A 32 0.59 -8.44 -11.14
C LEU A 32 1.25 -7.51 -10.12
N CYS A 33 1.56 -8.01 -8.92
CA CYS A 33 2.26 -7.22 -7.91
C CYS A 33 3.66 -6.82 -8.40
N ARG A 34 4.40 -7.75 -9.02
CA ARG A 34 5.75 -7.52 -9.56
C ARG A 34 5.75 -6.49 -10.69
N VAL A 35 4.86 -6.66 -11.67
CA VAL A 35 4.75 -5.72 -12.81
C VAL A 35 4.29 -4.35 -12.31
N GLY A 36 3.31 -4.29 -11.40
CA GLY A 36 2.86 -3.04 -10.81
C GLY A 36 3.95 -2.29 -10.04
N LEU A 37 4.81 -3.02 -9.31
CA LEU A 37 5.99 -2.45 -8.65
C LEU A 37 6.97 -1.84 -9.66
N LEU A 38 7.30 -2.57 -10.74
CA LEU A 38 8.20 -2.09 -11.78
C LEU A 38 7.64 -0.87 -12.50
N LEU A 39 6.33 -0.85 -12.77
CA LEU A 39 5.64 0.32 -13.33
C LEU A 39 5.74 1.53 -12.39
N GLY A 40 5.59 1.32 -11.08
CA GLY A 40 5.73 2.38 -10.08
C GLY A 40 7.13 3.00 -10.09
N LEU A 41 8.16 2.18 -10.01
CA LEU A 41 9.54 2.64 -10.08
C LEU A 41 9.85 3.33 -11.43
N GLY A 42 9.33 2.78 -12.54
CA GLY A 42 9.49 3.38 -13.87
C GLY A 42 8.85 4.77 -13.97
N MET A 43 7.61 4.92 -13.51
CA MET A 43 6.92 6.21 -13.48
C MET A 43 7.61 7.22 -12.55
N THR A 44 8.03 6.78 -11.37
CA THR A 44 8.82 7.60 -10.44
C THR A 44 10.12 8.08 -11.08
N ALA A 45 10.83 7.20 -11.79
CA ALA A 45 12.04 7.56 -12.52
C ALA A 45 11.74 8.60 -13.61
N ILE A 46 10.74 8.35 -14.48
CA ILE A 46 10.37 9.26 -15.56
C ILE A 46 10.02 10.64 -15.01
N ILE A 47 9.16 10.73 -14.00
CA ILE A 47 8.74 12.00 -13.40
C ILE A 47 9.92 12.69 -12.70
N GLY A 48 10.73 11.95 -11.97
CA GLY A 48 11.86 12.49 -11.22
C GLY A 48 12.97 13.02 -12.12
N PHE A 49 13.36 12.28 -13.16
CA PHE A 49 14.43 12.70 -14.08
C PHE A 49 14.03 13.90 -14.95
N GLN A 50 12.74 14.15 -15.18
CA GLN A 50 12.29 15.39 -15.82
C GLN A 50 12.54 16.64 -14.96
N GLN A 51 12.63 16.48 -13.64
CA GLN A 51 12.94 17.58 -12.71
C GLN A 51 14.45 17.78 -12.49
N GLY A 52 15.26 16.91 -13.07
CA GLY A 52 16.72 16.95 -12.99
C GLY A 52 17.30 15.64 -12.46
N GLU A 53 18.56 15.39 -12.82
CA GLU A 53 19.22 14.11 -12.53
C GLU A 53 19.34 13.82 -11.02
N ALA A 54 19.66 14.85 -10.22
CA ALA A 54 19.80 14.70 -8.77
C ALA A 54 18.45 14.36 -8.11
N VAL A 55 17.38 15.01 -8.55
CA VAL A 55 16.00 14.77 -8.06
C VAL A 55 15.54 13.38 -8.46
N GLY A 56 15.76 12.99 -9.71
CA GLY A 56 15.40 11.66 -10.23
C GLY A 56 16.05 10.53 -9.43
N ARG A 57 17.37 10.64 -9.17
CA ARG A 57 18.08 9.64 -8.37
C ARG A 57 17.57 9.58 -6.93
N ALA A 58 17.36 10.73 -6.30
CA ALA A 58 16.84 10.79 -4.93
C ALA A 58 15.45 10.18 -4.80
N LEU A 59 14.53 10.55 -5.70
CA LEU A 59 13.17 10.00 -5.71
C LEU A 59 13.17 8.49 -5.96
N LEU A 60 13.89 8.03 -6.97
CA LEU A 60 13.97 6.60 -7.28
C LEU A 60 14.53 5.80 -6.11
N PHE A 61 15.60 6.28 -5.46
CA PHE A 61 16.17 5.65 -4.27
C PHE A 61 15.15 5.59 -3.13
N HIS A 62 14.45 6.70 -2.86
CA HIS A 62 13.45 6.79 -1.79
C HIS A 62 12.28 5.82 -2.02
N HIS A 63 11.79 5.69 -3.25
CA HIS A 63 10.70 4.79 -3.59
C HIS A 63 11.15 3.31 -3.62
N LEU A 64 12.37 3.04 -4.07
CA LEU A 64 12.96 1.71 -3.99
C LEU A 64 13.17 1.27 -2.52
N LEU A 65 13.65 2.18 -1.68
CA LEU A 65 13.77 1.95 -0.25
C LEU A 65 12.41 1.66 0.39
N ALA A 66 11.38 2.43 0.03
CA ALA A 66 10.02 2.22 0.51
C ALA A 66 9.47 0.84 0.14
N ALA A 67 9.70 0.41 -1.11
CA ALA A 67 9.32 -0.92 -1.56
C ALA A 67 10.04 -2.04 -0.78
N GLY A 68 11.34 -1.88 -0.55
CA GLY A 68 12.14 -2.81 0.25
C GLY A 68 11.69 -2.87 1.71
N VAL A 69 11.48 -1.71 2.34
CA VAL A 69 10.97 -1.61 3.72
C VAL A 69 9.59 -2.24 3.85
N ALA A 70 8.70 -2.03 2.87
CA ALA A 70 7.40 -2.68 2.84
C ALA A 70 7.52 -4.19 2.82
N LEU A 71 8.31 -4.75 1.90
CA LEU A 71 8.46 -6.19 1.74
C LEU A 71 9.03 -6.81 3.03
N VAL A 72 10.18 -6.32 3.50
CA VAL A 72 10.85 -6.84 4.69
C VAL A 72 10.02 -6.62 5.95
N GLY A 73 9.37 -5.45 6.08
CA GLY A 73 8.54 -5.12 7.23
C GLY A 73 7.31 -6.02 7.35
N PHE A 74 6.57 -6.23 6.28
CA PHE A 74 5.39 -7.08 6.28
C PHE A 74 5.74 -8.57 6.49
N GLU A 75 6.79 -9.06 5.82
CA GLU A 75 7.30 -10.42 6.04
C GLU A 75 7.81 -10.60 7.48
N GLY A 76 8.52 -9.60 8.00
CA GLY A 76 9.03 -9.59 9.38
C GLY A 76 7.91 -9.63 10.41
N VAL A 77 6.87 -8.82 10.25
CA VAL A 77 5.67 -8.82 11.11
C VAL A 77 4.97 -10.17 11.03
N SER A 78 4.81 -10.74 9.83
CA SER A 78 4.18 -12.05 9.65
C SER A 78 4.99 -13.17 10.30
N ALA A 79 6.31 -13.19 10.13
CA ALA A 79 7.21 -14.18 10.74
C ALA A 79 7.24 -14.04 12.27
N LEU A 80 7.22 -12.82 12.80
CA LEU A 80 7.15 -12.58 14.24
C LEU A 80 5.84 -13.10 14.83
N ALA A 81 4.71 -12.79 14.18
CA ALA A 81 3.41 -13.29 14.61
C ALA A 81 3.33 -14.82 14.57
N GLU A 82 3.89 -15.45 13.55
CA GLU A 82 3.95 -16.92 13.46
C GLU A 82 4.74 -17.52 14.61
N ARG A 83 5.86 -16.90 15.00
CA ARG A 83 6.66 -17.33 16.16
C ARG A 83 5.95 -17.16 17.51
N LEU A 84 5.17 -16.07 17.66
CA LEU A 84 4.52 -15.72 18.94
C LEU A 84 3.14 -16.37 19.11
N ILE A 85 2.38 -16.48 18.03
CA ILE A 85 0.96 -16.87 18.06
C ILE A 85 0.74 -18.21 17.33
N GLY A 86 1.75 -18.73 16.63
CA GLY A 86 1.68 -19.97 15.85
C GLY A 86 0.92 -19.84 14.53
N LYS A 87 0.64 -18.62 14.10
CA LYS A 87 -0.05 -18.32 12.82
C LYS A 87 0.52 -17.05 12.21
N PRO A 88 0.70 -16.99 10.88
CA PRO A 88 1.10 -15.77 10.20
C PRO A 88 0.01 -14.69 10.36
N ALA A 89 0.42 -13.45 10.63
CA ALA A 89 -0.50 -12.31 10.77
C ALA A 89 -0.96 -11.76 9.43
N LEU A 90 -0.08 -11.80 8.42
CA LEU A 90 -0.27 -11.20 7.10
C LEU A 90 0.05 -12.22 6.02
N GLY A 91 -0.66 -12.13 4.89
CA GLY A 91 -0.37 -12.94 3.72
C GLY A 91 0.91 -12.46 3.00
N LEU A 92 1.64 -13.39 2.36
CA LEU A 92 2.77 -13.04 1.49
C LEU A 92 2.34 -12.12 0.32
N GLY A 93 1.08 -12.18 -0.08
CA GLY A 93 0.49 -11.29 -1.09
C GLY A 93 0.43 -9.84 -0.62
N ASP A 94 0.07 -9.61 0.64
CA ASP A 94 -0.02 -8.27 1.24
C ASP A 94 1.35 -7.58 1.28
N ALA A 95 2.42 -8.33 1.58
CA ALA A 95 3.79 -7.81 1.54
C ALA A 95 4.18 -7.32 0.12
N LYS A 96 3.80 -8.09 -0.91
CA LYS A 96 4.07 -7.74 -2.32
C LYS A 96 3.24 -6.53 -2.77
N LEU A 97 1.98 -6.44 -2.36
CA LEU A 97 1.11 -5.29 -2.62
C LEU A 97 1.63 -4.04 -1.89
N ALA A 98 2.06 -4.17 -0.63
CA ALA A 98 2.67 -3.07 0.11
C ALA A 98 3.98 -2.59 -0.55
N ALA A 99 4.81 -3.51 -1.06
CA ALA A 99 6.00 -3.16 -1.82
C ALA A 99 5.67 -2.41 -3.13
N LEU A 100 4.64 -2.86 -3.86
CA LEU A 100 4.11 -2.13 -5.01
C LEU A 100 3.72 -0.70 -4.60
N LEU A 101 2.91 -0.55 -3.55
CA LEU A 101 2.47 0.77 -3.07
C LEU A 101 3.65 1.64 -2.60
N GLY A 102 4.66 1.05 -1.97
CA GLY A 102 5.91 1.74 -1.63
C GLY A 102 6.65 2.29 -2.85
N ALA A 103 6.66 1.52 -3.96
CA ALA A 103 7.25 1.94 -5.23
C ALA A 103 6.52 3.12 -5.89
N TRP A 104 5.21 3.28 -5.65
CA TRP A 104 4.40 4.38 -6.19
C TRP A 104 4.34 5.59 -5.26
N LEU A 105 4.25 5.38 -3.95
CA LEU A 105 3.90 6.41 -2.96
C LEU A 105 5.10 6.89 -2.13
N GLY A 106 6.23 6.19 -2.22
CA GLY A 106 7.37 6.42 -1.35
C GLY A 106 7.10 6.05 0.12
N LEU A 107 8.06 6.31 1.00
CA LEU A 107 8.01 5.84 2.39
C LEU A 107 6.88 6.51 3.20
N THR A 108 6.71 7.81 3.05
CA THR A 108 5.65 8.57 3.75
C THR A 108 4.27 8.11 3.31
N GLY A 109 4.04 8.02 2.00
CA GLY A 109 2.76 7.57 1.45
C GLY A 109 2.44 6.12 1.80
N LEU A 110 3.45 5.24 1.83
CA LEU A 110 3.30 3.87 2.31
C LEU A 110 2.87 3.84 3.79
N GLY A 111 3.52 4.63 4.66
CA GLY A 111 3.17 4.71 6.08
C GLY A 111 1.72 5.12 6.28
N ILE A 112 1.27 6.17 5.59
CA ILE A 112 -0.13 6.63 5.64
C ILE A 112 -1.06 5.54 5.13
N THR A 113 -0.73 4.90 4.00
CA THR A 113 -1.50 3.79 3.42
C THR A 113 -1.71 2.66 4.42
N VAL A 114 -0.65 2.23 5.11
CA VAL A 114 -0.71 1.16 6.11
C VAL A 114 -1.62 1.56 7.28
N VAL A 115 -1.49 2.80 7.78
CA VAL A 115 -2.37 3.31 8.85
C VAL A 115 -3.84 3.27 8.41
N LEU A 116 -4.15 3.77 7.22
CA LEU A 116 -5.52 3.75 6.67
C LEU A 116 -6.04 2.32 6.48
N ALA A 117 -5.20 1.41 5.99
CA ALA A 117 -5.56 0.01 5.79
C ALA A 117 -5.85 -0.70 7.11
N VAL A 118 -5.02 -0.50 8.13
CA VAL A 118 -5.22 -1.08 9.47
C VAL A 118 -6.49 -0.55 10.10
N PHE A 119 -6.71 0.77 10.05
CA PHE A 119 -7.94 1.38 10.58
C PHE A 119 -9.19 0.88 9.86
N GLY A 120 -9.19 0.93 8.52
CA GLY A 120 -10.31 0.47 7.71
C GLY A 120 -10.60 -1.02 7.92
N GLY A 121 -9.57 -1.85 7.92
CA GLY A 121 -9.67 -3.28 8.19
C GLY A 121 -10.17 -3.58 9.60
N ALA A 122 -9.69 -2.85 10.62
CA ALA A 122 -10.15 -3.00 11.99
C ALA A 122 -11.63 -2.64 12.15
N VAL A 123 -12.06 -1.53 11.56
CA VAL A 123 -13.47 -1.10 11.59
C VAL A 123 -14.37 -2.11 10.90
N VAL A 124 -14.08 -2.45 9.64
CA VAL A 124 -14.92 -3.38 8.87
C VAL A 124 -14.90 -4.79 9.48
N GLY A 125 -13.72 -5.26 9.90
CA GLY A 125 -13.58 -6.55 10.57
C GLY A 125 -14.33 -6.63 11.90
N SER A 126 -14.31 -5.55 12.71
CA SER A 126 -15.06 -5.47 13.96
C SER A 126 -16.57 -5.45 13.73
N ILE A 127 -17.04 -4.63 12.79
CA ILE A 127 -18.45 -4.58 12.42
C ILE A 127 -18.93 -5.95 11.89
N GLY A 128 -18.12 -6.58 11.02
CA GLY A 128 -18.45 -7.89 10.47
C GLY A 128 -18.57 -8.98 11.54
N ARG A 129 -17.71 -8.94 12.56
CA ARG A 129 -17.77 -9.89 13.69
C ARG A 129 -18.93 -9.61 14.63
N LEU A 130 -19.17 -8.34 14.99
CA LEU A 130 -20.28 -7.94 15.86
C LEU A 130 -21.64 -8.21 15.22
N SER A 131 -21.77 -8.06 13.90
CA SER A 131 -22.98 -8.36 13.14
C SER A 131 -23.19 -9.87 12.85
N GLY A 132 -22.26 -10.73 13.28
CA GLY A 132 -22.30 -12.17 13.03
C GLY A 132 -22.05 -12.59 11.59
N ARG A 133 -21.68 -11.65 10.70
CA ARG A 133 -21.36 -11.93 9.30
C ARG A 133 -19.98 -12.57 9.10
N LEU A 134 -19.06 -12.30 10.03
CA LEU A 134 -17.71 -12.88 10.02
C LEU A 134 -17.53 -13.83 11.21
N GLY A 135 -17.22 -15.09 10.92
CA GLY A 135 -16.88 -16.10 11.92
C GLY A 135 -15.55 -15.79 12.63
N ARG A 136 -15.39 -16.28 13.86
CA ARG A 136 -14.17 -16.03 14.68
C ARG A 136 -12.85 -16.47 14.02
N HIS A 137 -12.89 -17.42 13.09
CA HIS A 137 -11.72 -17.96 12.39
C HIS A 137 -11.76 -17.77 10.88
N GLN A 138 -12.69 -16.96 10.39
CA GLN A 138 -12.81 -16.68 8.96
C GLN A 138 -11.68 -15.77 8.52
N PRO A 139 -10.90 -16.13 7.48
CA PRO A 139 -9.89 -15.26 6.92
C PRO A 139 -10.52 -13.97 6.40
N PHE A 140 -9.82 -12.86 6.60
CA PHE A 140 -10.29 -11.53 6.21
C PHE A 140 -9.26 -10.91 5.26
N PRO A 141 -9.68 -10.47 4.06
CA PRO A 141 -8.75 -9.91 3.09
C PRO A 141 -8.23 -8.55 3.57
N PHE A 142 -6.91 -8.40 3.65
CA PHE A 142 -6.26 -7.14 4.02
C PHE A 142 -5.88 -6.30 2.79
N GLY A 143 -5.59 -6.96 1.67
CA GLY A 143 -5.21 -6.32 0.41
C GLY A 143 -6.17 -5.23 -0.08
N PRO A 144 -7.50 -5.40 -0.01
CA PRO A 144 -8.46 -4.37 -0.40
C PRO A 144 -8.31 -3.07 0.39
N PHE A 145 -7.97 -3.15 1.67
CA PHE A 145 -7.74 -1.97 2.50
C PHE A 145 -6.41 -1.29 2.17
N LEU A 146 -5.36 -2.09 1.86
CA LEU A 146 -4.11 -1.54 1.34
C LEU A 146 -4.33 -0.84 -0.01
N ALA A 147 -5.03 -1.46 -0.94
CA ALA A 147 -5.30 -0.88 -2.25
C ALA A 147 -6.15 0.40 -2.14
N ALA A 148 -7.20 0.39 -1.33
CA ALA A 148 -8.05 1.56 -1.09
C ALA A 148 -7.28 2.68 -0.38
N GLY A 149 -6.48 2.35 0.64
CA GLY A 149 -5.61 3.30 1.34
C GLY A 149 -4.59 3.94 0.40
N GLY A 150 -3.93 3.12 -0.43
CA GLY A 150 -2.97 3.62 -1.43
C GLY A 150 -3.62 4.52 -2.48
N ALA A 151 -4.80 4.16 -2.97
CA ALA A 151 -5.58 5.02 -3.87
C ALA A 151 -5.96 6.35 -3.19
N ALA A 152 -6.39 6.31 -1.95
CA ALA A 152 -6.71 7.51 -1.18
C ALA A 152 -5.48 8.43 -1.00
N VAL A 153 -4.33 7.87 -0.66
CA VAL A 153 -3.08 8.64 -0.52
C VAL A 153 -2.65 9.27 -1.85
N TRP A 154 -2.79 8.54 -2.96
CA TRP A 154 -2.49 9.10 -4.28
C TRP A 154 -3.41 10.26 -4.65
N LEU A 155 -4.72 10.13 -4.40
CA LEU A 155 -5.74 11.12 -4.81
C LEU A 155 -5.68 12.42 -3.98
N TRP A 156 -5.47 12.32 -2.66
CA TRP A 156 -5.49 13.49 -1.77
C TRP A 156 -4.10 14.02 -1.41
N GLY A 157 -3.05 13.24 -1.65
CA GLY A 157 -1.67 13.62 -1.33
C GLY A 157 -1.33 13.53 0.16
N HIS A 158 -0.03 13.62 0.45
CA HIS A 158 0.48 13.52 1.82
C HIS A 158 0.04 14.69 2.70
N ASP A 159 -0.01 15.90 2.12
CA ASP A 159 -0.32 17.15 2.84
C ASP A 159 -1.73 17.18 3.41
N PHE A 160 -2.64 16.43 2.81
CA PHE A 160 -3.98 16.22 3.33
C PHE A 160 -4.00 15.25 4.53
N TRP A 161 -3.29 14.13 4.41
CA TRP A 161 -3.36 13.06 5.40
C TRP A 161 -2.52 13.29 6.64
N LEU A 162 -1.34 13.92 6.53
CA LEU A 162 -0.42 14.13 7.65
C LEU A 162 -1.03 14.93 8.80
N PRO A 163 -1.70 16.09 8.56
CA PRO A 163 -2.39 16.83 9.62
C PRO A 163 -3.59 16.06 10.17
N LEU A 164 -4.37 15.39 9.32
CA LEU A 164 -5.54 14.63 9.72
C LEU A 164 -5.20 13.49 10.68
N LEU A 165 -4.05 12.87 10.50
CA LEU A 165 -3.52 11.80 11.35
C LEU A 165 -2.76 12.34 12.58
N GLY A 166 -2.65 13.66 12.74
CA GLY A 166 -1.92 14.29 13.83
C GLY A 166 -0.40 14.11 13.77
N LEU A 167 0.14 13.75 12.61
CA LEU A 167 1.57 13.52 12.42
C LEU A 167 2.36 14.80 12.14
N VAL A 168 1.66 15.85 11.71
CA VAL A 168 2.20 17.22 11.53
C VAL A 168 1.15 18.19 12.07
N GLY A 169 1.61 19.25 12.78
CA GLY A 169 0.72 20.30 13.24
C GLY A 169 0.02 21.03 12.09
N PRO A 170 -1.11 21.72 12.33
CA PRO A 170 -1.77 22.48 11.28
C PRO A 170 -0.79 23.46 10.65
N THR A 171 -0.64 23.39 9.35
CA THR A 171 0.13 24.40 8.59
C THR A 171 -0.55 25.75 8.76
N PRO A 172 0.18 26.80 9.13
CA PRO A 172 -0.38 28.13 9.36
C PRO A 172 -1.00 28.72 8.09
#